data_a3929acb4472c0da15c7f00ac232f32b
#
_entry.id   a3929acb4472c0da15c7f00ac232f32b
#
_cell.length_a   1.000
_cell.length_b   1.000
_cell.length_c   1.000
_cell.angle_alpha   90.00
_cell.angle_beta   90.00
_cell.angle_gamma   90.00
#
_symmetry.space_group_name_H-M   'P 1'
#
loop_
_entity.id
_entity.type
_entity.pdbx_description
1 polymer ?
#
loop_
_entity_poly.entity_id
_entity_poly.type
_entity_poly.pdbx_seq_one_letter_code
_entity_poly.pdbx_strand_id
1 'polypeptide(L)'
;MKRLLYIICIVTLTGCAKGSSEGVCFDPESLQIANDLSNQKVSSFAEDVNGHIWIGTFRGLNRHNVHEYHQYFCTDEECSLPDNQVQCMLRDSKGRLWISTVNGMALYTDKDDFIRIPMETQSRNSVQILEDNAGRIFINTSVSLCEYNEERGVFEEKMLLVGQDAPPVSACFITPDNDLILAGALSLRRYDLTTMQLEHTVSLEGFPTYFGMTSHGILWGSSHSGIMLYDTNTSSFIDVPSVFKTHPIFSEAVVTYAHFSSARVIYLNTEKHGLFVYDSEENTLKHQSENGFPFQVPHVKITCMYTDVHGNLWIGTYDQGYHIVYSYQERFNNDGWLKLSLGKKSVISVDCDSQDNLWISTLMDGLYRYNLKEQMFDKIDLAGVFPNGENTDSDLFLVFVDAADKVWITGGGGV
;
A
#
# COMPACT_ATOMS: atom_id res chain seq x y z
N MET A 1 23.96 -6.13 -31.15
CA MET A 1 23.02 -7.25 -31.30
C MET A 1 22.47 -7.58 -29.93
N LYS A 2 21.34 -7.00 -29.54
CA LYS A 2 20.62 -7.34 -28.31
C LYS A 2 19.33 -8.06 -28.73
N ARG A 3 19.21 -9.31 -28.35
CA ARG A 3 18.03 -10.15 -28.63
C ARG A 3 16.94 -9.73 -27.64
N LEU A 4 15.85 -9.21 -28.16
CA LEU A 4 14.59 -9.04 -27.41
C LEU A 4 13.87 -10.40 -27.43
N LEU A 5 13.60 -10.94 -26.26
CA LEU A 5 12.78 -12.13 -26.10
C LEU A 5 11.33 -11.64 -25.89
N TYR A 6 10.44 -11.97 -26.83
CA TYR A 6 9.00 -11.77 -26.67
C TYR A 6 8.40 -13.01 -26.03
N ILE A 7 7.76 -12.84 -24.89
CA ILE A 7 6.92 -13.88 -24.30
C ILE A 7 5.49 -13.65 -24.77
N ILE A 8 5.00 -14.56 -25.60
CA ILE A 8 3.59 -14.60 -26.03
C ILE A 8 2.83 -15.42 -24.98
N CYS A 9 1.97 -14.77 -24.19
CA CYS A 9 1.00 -15.47 -23.37
C CYS A 9 -0.22 -15.83 -24.22
N ILE A 10 -0.35 -17.11 -24.58
CA ILE A 10 -1.57 -17.65 -25.16
C ILE A 10 -2.50 -18.07 -24.03
N VAL A 11 -3.57 -17.34 -23.83
CA VAL A 11 -4.68 -17.74 -22.95
C VAL A 11 -5.73 -18.46 -23.80
N THR A 12 -5.83 -19.78 -23.65
CA THR A 12 -6.92 -20.58 -24.21
C THR A 12 -8.11 -20.54 -23.27
N LEU A 13 -9.18 -19.86 -23.67
CA LEU A 13 -10.48 -19.90 -23.01
C LEU A 13 -11.35 -20.99 -23.67
N THR A 14 -11.59 -22.08 -22.95
CA THR A 14 -12.68 -23.01 -23.21
C THR A 14 -13.66 -23.00 -22.06
N GLY A 15 -14.90 -22.64 -22.30
CA GLY A 15 -15.96 -22.78 -21.30
C GLY A 15 -17.26 -22.09 -21.69
N CYS A 16 -18.17 -22.83 -22.29
CA CYS A 16 -19.56 -22.43 -22.46
C CYS A 16 -20.33 -22.53 -21.15
N ALA A 17 -21.06 -21.45 -20.77
CA ALA A 17 -22.26 -21.57 -19.95
C ALA A 17 -23.24 -20.45 -20.28
N LYS A 18 -24.52 -20.83 -20.34
CA LYS A 18 -25.69 -20.02 -20.70
C LYS A 18 -26.16 -19.15 -19.53
N GLY A 19 -26.56 -17.92 -19.85
CA GLY A 19 -27.81 -17.29 -19.37
C GLY A 19 -27.76 -16.57 -18.03
N SER A 20 -27.85 -15.29 -18.08
CA SER A 20 -28.76 -14.31 -17.53
C SER A 20 -28.04 -12.94 -17.38
N SER A 21 -28.74 -11.92 -17.80
CA SER A 21 -28.32 -10.52 -17.82
C SER A 21 -28.37 -9.95 -16.40
N GLU A 22 -27.25 -10.00 -15.70
CA GLU A 22 -26.96 -9.16 -14.55
C GLU A 22 -25.53 -8.71 -14.69
N GLY A 23 -25.24 -7.44 -14.40
CA GLY A 23 -23.98 -6.77 -14.66
C GLY A 23 -22.80 -7.63 -14.25
N VAL A 24 -21.94 -7.93 -15.20
CA VAL A 24 -20.68 -8.64 -14.93
C VAL A 24 -19.82 -7.70 -14.12
N CYS A 25 -19.92 -7.85 -12.79
CA CYS A 25 -18.86 -7.45 -11.92
C CYS A 25 -17.62 -8.22 -12.38
N PHE A 26 -16.65 -7.54 -12.94
CA PHE A 26 -15.31 -8.10 -13.01
C PHE A 26 -14.87 -8.25 -11.56
N ASP A 27 -14.90 -9.48 -11.08
CA ASP A 27 -13.97 -9.92 -10.07
C ASP A 27 -12.62 -9.94 -10.81
N PRO A 28 -11.71 -8.96 -10.58
CA PRO A 28 -10.33 -9.23 -10.90
C PRO A 28 -10.04 -10.40 -9.98
N GLU A 29 -9.88 -11.60 -10.51
CA GLU A 29 -9.06 -12.60 -9.86
C GLU A 29 -7.82 -11.82 -9.46
N SER A 30 -7.82 -11.31 -8.23
CA SER A 30 -6.61 -10.90 -7.55
C SER A 30 -5.73 -12.11 -7.78
N LEU A 31 -4.69 -11.94 -8.55
CA LEU A 31 -3.65 -12.95 -8.67
C LEU A 31 -3.38 -13.34 -7.23
N GLN A 32 -3.97 -14.44 -6.78
CA GLN A 32 -3.68 -15.03 -5.49
C GLN A 32 -2.27 -15.58 -5.60
N ILE A 33 -1.29 -14.68 -5.47
CA ILE A 33 0.11 -15.04 -5.25
C ILE A 33 0.26 -15.55 -3.79
N ALA A 34 -0.86 -15.86 -3.17
CA ALA A 34 -0.98 -16.31 -1.79
C ALA A 34 -0.20 -17.60 -1.47
N ASN A 35 0.23 -18.36 -2.47
CA ASN A 35 0.93 -19.62 -2.25
C ASN A 35 2.44 -19.45 -1.99
N ASP A 36 3.01 -18.28 -2.22
CA ASP A 36 4.46 -18.06 -2.13
C ASP A 36 4.90 -17.26 -0.90
N LEU A 37 3.95 -16.80 -0.06
CA LEU A 37 4.29 -16.19 1.23
C LEU A 37 4.71 -17.23 2.25
N SER A 38 5.70 -16.89 3.07
CA SER A 38 6.16 -17.70 4.20
C SER A 38 5.05 -18.00 5.22
N ASN A 39 4.07 -17.09 5.35
CA ASN A 39 2.86 -17.25 6.15
C ASN A 39 1.76 -16.29 5.72
N GLN A 40 0.49 -16.71 5.82
CA GLN A 40 -0.66 -15.91 5.38
C GLN A 40 -1.04 -14.77 6.36
N LYS A 41 -0.53 -14.78 7.59
CA LYS A 41 -0.77 -13.69 8.54
C LYS A 41 0.31 -12.63 8.37
N VAL A 42 -0.05 -11.56 7.68
CA VAL A 42 0.83 -10.41 7.44
C VAL A 42 0.82 -9.49 8.64
N SER A 43 1.97 -9.01 9.06
CA SER A 43 2.14 -8.11 10.20
C SER A 43 2.55 -6.69 9.80
N SER A 44 3.33 -6.53 8.75
CA SER A 44 3.86 -5.22 8.34
C SER A 44 4.35 -5.24 6.89
N PHE A 45 4.47 -4.04 6.32
CA PHE A 45 5.10 -3.79 5.03
C PHE A 45 6.17 -2.72 5.15
N ALA A 46 7.15 -2.78 4.27
CA ALA A 46 8.09 -1.71 4.02
C ALA A 46 8.56 -1.77 2.56
N GLU A 47 9.14 -0.70 2.06
CA GLU A 47 9.74 -0.64 0.73
C GLU A 47 11.22 -0.28 0.88
N ASP A 48 12.12 -1.00 0.22
CA ASP A 48 13.54 -0.68 0.24
C ASP A 48 13.93 0.39 -0.80
N VAL A 49 15.20 0.75 -0.84
CA VAL A 49 15.72 1.77 -1.79
C VAL A 49 15.64 1.33 -3.25
N ASN A 50 15.50 0.03 -3.51
CA ASN A 50 15.39 -0.54 -4.84
C ASN A 50 13.93 -0.69 -5.29
N GLY A 51 12.96 -0.32 -4.45
CA GLY A 51 11.53 -0.46 -4.72
C GLY A 51 10.99 -1.87 -4.49
N HIS A 52 11.74 -2.76 -3.82
CA HIS A 52 11.19 -4.05 -3.42
C HIS A 52 10.27 -3.89 -2.22
N ILE A 53 9.14 -4.56 -2.25
CA ILE A 53 8.23 -4.60 -1.12
C ILE A 53 8.60 -5.74 -0.18
N TRP A 54 8.82 -5.38 1.06
CA TRP A 54 9.08 -6.31 2.14
C TRP A 54 7.80 -6.59 2.90
N ILE A 55 7.51 -7.87 3.12
CA ILE A 55 6.28 -8.35 3.73
C ILE A 55 6.63 -9.16 4.96
N GLY A 56 6.44 -8.56 6.12
CA GLY A 56 6.60 -9.21 7.41
C GLY A 56 5.40 -10.11 7.72
N THR A 57 5.67 -11.32 8.22
CA THR A 57 4.63 -12.26 8.59
C THR A 57 4.88 -12.85 9.98
N PHE A 58 3.91 -13.60 10.48
CA PHE A 58 4.06 -14.35 11.73
C PHE A 58 5.03 -15.52 11.64
N ARG A 59 5.55 -15.85 10.43
CA ARG A 59 6.52 -16.93 10.23
C ARG A 59 7.44 -16.67 9.04
N GLY A 60 8.29 -15.69 9.18
CA GLY A 60 9.27 -15.30 8.19
C GLY A 60 9.02 -13.93 7.59
N LEU A 61 10.01 -13.46 6.90
CA LEU A 61 10.03 -12.22 6.16
C LEU A 61 10.11 -12.53 4.67
N ASN A 62 9.40 -11.78 3.84
CA ASN A 62 9.39 -11.99 2.40
C ASN A 62 9.81 -10.70 1.72
N ARG A 63 10.67 -10.79 0.71
CA ARG A 63 10.95 -9.71 -0.23
C ARG A 63 10.25 -10.03 -1.54
N HIS A 64 9.40 -9.15 -1.98
CA HIS A 64 8.68 -9.25 -3.24
C HIS A 64 9.29 -8.29 -4.26
N ASN A 65 9.76 -8.84 -5.36
CA ASN A 65 9.90 -8.10 -6.60
C ASN A 65 8.78 -8.57 -7.54
N VAL A 66 8.43 -7.80 -8.57
CA VAL A 66 7.25 -8.02 -9.44
C VAL A 66 7.05 -9.49 -9.90
N HIS A 67 8.07 -10.34 -9.83
CA HIS A 67 8.06 -11.69 -10.39
C HIS A 67 8.39 -12.81 -9.39
N GLU A 68 9.05 -12.50 -8.28
CA GLU A 68 9.59 -13.52 -7.37
C GLU A 68 9.43 -13.13 -5.91
N TYR A 69 9.27 -14.16 -5.05
CA TYR A 69 9.37 -14.03 -3.61
C TYR A 69 10.66 -14.63 -3.13
N HIS A 70 11.38 -13.86 -2.34
CA HIS A 70 12.49 -14.38 -1.56
C HIS A 70 12.09 -14.44 -0.10
N GLN A 71 12.21 -15.61 0.53
CA GLN A 71 11.79 -15.84 1.90
C GLN A 71 13.00 -15.91 2.82
N TYR A 72 12.92 -15.23 3.97
CA TYR A 72 13.96 -15.21 4.98
C TYR A 72 13.41 -15.73 6.31
N PHE A 73 14.22 -16.54 6.97
CA PHE A 73 13.87 -17.16 8.24
C PHE A 73 14.98 -16.97 9.27
N CYS A 74 14.61 -17.14 10.56
CA CYS A 74 15.56 -17.31 11.63
C CYS A 74 16.21 -18.70 11.50
N THR A 75 17.53 -18.73 11.49
CA THR A 75 18.35 -19.93 11.49
C THR A 75 19.41 -19.85 12.59
N ASP A 76 20.24 -20.89 12.73
CA ASP A 76 21.39 -20.88 13.65
C ASP A 76 22.52 -19.95 13.18
N GLU A 77 22.45 -19.42 11.96
CA GLU A 77 23.42 -18.47 11.43
C GLU A 77 23.22 -17.08 12.04
N GLU A 78 24.30 -16.42 12.42
CA GLU A 78 24.25 -15.05 12.99
C GLU A 78 23.73 -14.02 12.00
N CYS A 79 23.91 -14.24 10.69
CA CYS A 79 23.45 -13.38 9.62
C CYS A 79 21.98 -13.62 9.21
N SER A 80 21.20 -14.33 10.00
CA SER A 80 19.78 -14.57 9.80
C SER A 80 18.92 -13.67 10.72
N LEU A 81 17.57 -13.69 10.50
CA LEU A 81 16.63 -12.99 11.38
C LEU A 81 16.77 -13.41 12.85
N PRO A 82 16.53 -12.50 13.82
CA PRO A 82 16.53 -12.87 15.25
C PRO A 82 15.40 -13.81 15.65
N ASP A 83 14.26 -13.74 14.95
CA ASP A 83 13.10 -14.61 15.12
C ASP A 83 12.26 -14.62 13.83
N ASN A 84 11.44 -15.65 13.66
CA ASN A 84 10.57 -15.77 12.50
C ASN A 84 9.33 -14.85 12.56
N GLN A 85 8.91 -14.45 13.75
CA GLN A 85 7.75 -13.58 13.89
C GLN A 85 8.16 -12.12 13.75
N VAL A 86 7.90 -11.56 12.56
CA VAL A 86 8.13 -10.12 12.28
C VAL A 86 7.01 -9.30 12.91
N GLN A 87 7.37 -8.20 13.57
CA GLN A 87 6.43 -7.27 14.22
C GLN A 87 6.18 -6.03 13.37
N CYS A 88 7.24 -5.30 13.08
CA CYS A 88 7.18 -4.08 12.27
C CYS A 88 8.50 -3.88 11.52
N MET A 89 8.45 -3.01 10.52
CA MET A 89 9.59 -2.65 9.70
C MET A 89 9.59 -1.15 9.44
N LEU A 90 10.77 -0.58 9.22
CA LEU A 90 10.96 0.81 8.84
C LEU A 90 12.13 0.91 7.86
N ARG A 91 11.95 1.61 6.73
CA ARG A 91 13.05 2.17 5.97
C ARG A 91 13.34 3.57 6.49
N ASP A 92 14.53 3.79 7.01
CA ASP A 92 14.93 5.09 7.54
C ASP A 92 15.36 6.07 6.44
N SER A 93 15.56 7.32 6.80
CA SER A 93 15.98 8.40 5.90
C SER A 93 17.36 8.16 5.26
N LYS A 94 18.19 7.30 5.86
CA LYS A 94 19.48 6.85 5.31
C LYS A 94 19.34 5.67 4.35
N GLY A 95 18.11 5.20 4.12
CA GLY A 95 17.78 4.07 3.23
C GLY A 95 17.98 2.69 3.86
N ARG A 96 18.30 2.59 5.15
CA ARG A 96 18.46 1.31 5.85
C ARG A 96 17.09 0.69 6.16
N LEU A 97 16.97 -0.61 6.00
CA LEU A 97 15.77 -1.35 6.33
C LEU A 97 15.91 -2.04 7.70
N TRP A 98 15.15 -1.54 8.66
CA TRP A 98 15.07 -2.07 10.02
C TRP A 98 13.93 -3.07 10.14
N ILE A 99 14.22 -4.22 10.73
CA ILE A 99 13.25 -5.30 10.94
C ILE A 99 13.16 -5.60 12.43
N SER A 100 11.98 -5.46 12.98
CA SER A 100 11.68 -5.90 14.34
C SER A 100 11.04 -7.28 14.33
N THR A 101 11.51 -8.12 15.22
CA THR A 101 10.92 -9.44 15.50
C THR A 101 10.55 -9.54 16.97
N VAL A 102 9.82 -10.59 17.37
CA VAL A 102 9.48 -10.80 18.80
C VAL A 102 10.71 -11.00 19.70
N ASN A 103 11.86 -11.33 19.14
CA ASN A 103 13.07 -11.62 19.90
C ASN A 103 14.29 -10.79 19.46
N GLY A 104 14.09 -9.62 18.92
CA GLY A 104 15.18 -8.70 18.62
C GLY A 104 15.02 -7.94 17.32
N MET A 105 16.02 -7.12 17.06
CA MET A 105 16.11 -6.22 15.91
C MET A 105 17.15 -6.73 14.91
N ALA A 106 16.86 -6.54 13.63
CA ALA A 106 17.83 -6.77 12.56
C ALA A 106 17.87 -5.60 11.59
N LEU A 107 19.00 -5.45 10.93
CA LEU A 107 19.23 -4.55 9.83
C LEU A 107 19.53 -5.38 8.58
N TYR A 108 18.79 -5.14 7.49
CA TYR A 108 19.07 -5.76 6.20
C TYR A 108 20.31 -5.15 5.56
N THR A 109 21.16 -5.98 4.94
CA THR A 109 22.41 -5.56 4.31
C THR A 109 22.41 -5.72 2.79
N ASP A 110 23.34 -5.04 2.13
CA ASP A 110 23.55 -5.18 0.67
C ASP A 110 24.03 -6.57 0.22
N LYS A 111 24.39 -7.42 1.18
CA LYS A 111 24.82 -8.80 0.91
C LYS A 111 23.66 -9.81 0.90
N ASP A 112 22.45 -9.31 0.98
CA ASP A 112 21.21 -10.12 1.08
C ASP A 112 21.14 -10.96 2.36
N ASP A 113 21.67 -10.41 3.46
CA ASP A 113 21.71 -10.99 4.79
C ASP A 113 21.30 -9.96 5.86
N PHE A 114 21.39 -10.33 7.14
CA PHE A 114 20.96 -9.49 8.26
C PHE A 114 22.06 -9.34 9.31
N ILE A 115 22.15 -8.14 9.86
CA ILE A 115 22.91 -7.87 11.08
C ILE A 115 21.92 -7.83 12.25
N ARG A 116 22.07 -8.75 13.22
CA ARG A 116 21.31 -8.72 14.46
C ARG A 116 21.83 -7.60 15.34
N ILE A 117 20.96 -6.67 15.75
CA ILE A 117 21.35 -5.51 16.55
C ILE A 117 21.19 -5.84 18.03
N PRO A 118 22.24 -5.73 18.83
CA PRO A 118 22.16 -5.92 20.27
C PRO A 118 21.23 -4.90 20.91
N MET A 119 20.51 -5.32 21.94
CA MET A 119 19.55 -4.49 22.66
C MET A 119 19.87 -4.51 24.17
N GLU A 120 20.23 -3.39 24.73
CA GLU A 120 20.49 -3.21 26.16
C GLU A 120 19.18 -2.80 26.87
N THR A 121 18.20 -3.71 26.88
CA THR A 121 16.87 -3.51 27.45
C THR A 121 16.32 -4.81 28.03
N GLN A 122 15.32 -4.70 28.92
CA GLN A 122 14.65 -5.83 29.54
C GLN A 122 13.79 -6.64 28.56
N SER A 123 13.24 -5.99 27.54
CA SER A 123 12.40 -6.63 26.52
C SER A 123 13.02 -6.52 25.15
N ARG A 124 13.08 -7.62 24.42
CA ARG A 124 13.54 -7.67 23.03
C ARG A 124 12.41 -7.54 22.00
N ASN A 125 11.17 -7.55 22.45
CA ASN A 125 10.00 -7.43 21.60
C ASN A 125 9.70 -5.95 21.30
N SER A 126 10.14 -5.45 20.16
CA SER A 126 9.85 -4.09 19.71
C SER A 126 8.58 -4.07 18.86
N VAL A 127 7.62 -3.26 19.28
CA VAL A 127 6.30 -3.13 18.63
C VAL A 127 6.20 -1.92 17.70
N GLN A 128 7.14 -0.98 17.81
CA GLN A 128 7.24 0.18 16.93
C GLN A 128 8.71 0.55 16.70
N ILE A 129 9.00 1.00 15.47
CA ILE A 129 10.27 1.65 15.11
C ILE A 129 9.91 3.07 14.69
N LEU A 130 10.64 4.05 15.22
CA LEU A 130 10.43 5.47 14.99
C LEU A 130 11.73 6.12 14.52
N GLU A 131 11.62 7.09 13.65
CA GLU A 131 12.73 7.94 13.24
C GLU A 131 12.40 9.38 13.54
N ASP A 132 13.37 10.12 14.10
CA ASP A 132 13.22 11.55 14.34
C ASP A 132 13.74 12.40 13.17
N ASN A 133 13.54 13.72 13.27
CA ASN A 133 13.94 14.66 12.23
C ASN A 133 15.46 14.74 12.01
N ALA A 134 16.26 14.22 12.94
CA ALA A 134 17.72 14.14 12.85
C ALA A 134 18.20 12.77 12.29
N GLY A 135 17.28 11.85 11.97
CA GLY A 135 17.59 10.50 11.51
C GLY A 135 18.06 9.57 12.63
N ARG A 136 17.73 9.89 13.91
CA ARG A 136 17.96 8.98 15.03
C ARG A 136 16.82 7.95 15.09
N ILE A 137 17.18 6.71 15.37
CA ILE A 137 16.23 5.60 15.40
C ILE A 137 15.88 5.23 16.83
N PHE A 138 14.58 5.17 17.09
CA PHE A 138 14.02 4.76 18.37
C PHE A 138 13.15 3.53 18.20
N ILE A 139 13.08 2.70 19.23
CA ILE A 139 12.17 1.56 19.29
C ILE A 139 11.35 1.60 20.58
N ASN A 140 10.08 1.23 20.45
CA ASN A 140 9.18 0.99 21.57
C ASN A 140 9.08 -0.52 21.80
N THR A 141 9.56 -0.99 22.96
CA THR A 141 9.50 -2.40 23.36
C THR A 141 8.26 -2.74 24.19
N SER A 142 7.29 -1.85 24.31
CA SER A 142 6.17 -1.86 25.27
C SER A 142 6.60 -1.71 26.73
N VAL A 143 7.85 -1.94 27.07
CA VAL A 143 8.43 -1.80 28.42
C VAL A 143 9.28 -0.57 28.51
N SER A 144 10.05 -0.29 27.46
CA SER A 144 10.98 0.84 27.39
C SER A 144 11.04 1.44 25.99
N LEU A 145 11.40 2.72 25.93
CA LEU A 145 11.86 3.41 24.74
C LEU A 145 13.38 3.32 24.69
N CYS A 146 13.92 2.82 23.58
CA CYS A 146 15.35 2.71 23.36
C CYS A 146 15.76 3.53 22.14
N GLU A 147 16.97 4.07 22.13
CA GLU A 147 17.59 4.78 21.01
C GLU A 147 18.74 3.97 20.46
N TYR A 148 18.88 3.93 19.14
CA TYR A 148 20.03 3.30 18.49
C TYR A 148 21.28 4.18 18.62
N ASN A 149 22.30 3.64 19.28
CA ASN A 149 23.62 4.26 19.35
C ASN A 149 24.45 3.85 18.13
N GLU A 150 24.63 4.78 17.18
CA GLU A 150 25.38 4.54 15.94
C GLU A 150 26.85 4.14 16.16
N GLU A 151 27.50 4.68 17.20
CA GLU A 151 28.92 4.40 17.48
C GLU A 151 29.12 2.99 18.04
N ARG A 152 28.20 2.57 18.91
CA ARG A 152 28.24 1.25 19.57
C ARG A 152 27.54 0.14 18.78
N GLY A 153 26.66 0.52 17.84
CA GLY A 153 25.84 -0.42 17.09
C GLY A 153 24.81 -1.17 17.93
N VAL A 154 24.26 -0.55 18.97
CA VAL A 154 23.33 -1.18 19.93
C VAL A 154 22.13 -0.27 20.21
N PHE A 155 20.98 -0.84 20.59
CA PHE A 155 19.88 -0.08 21.18
C PHE A 155 20.08 0.06 22.68
N GLU A 156 20.11 1.31 23.16
CA GLU A 156 20.24 1.71 24.56
C GLU A 156 18.90 2.16 25.12
N GLU A 157 18.55 1.70 26.32
CA GLU A 157 17.36 2.16 27.03
C GLU A 157 17.47 3.62 27.44
N LYS A 158 16.49 4.44 27.05
CA LYS A 158 16.40 5.86 27.39
C LYS A 158 15.34 6.14 28.47
N MET A 159 14.23 5.39 28.40
CA MET A 159 13.08 5.61 29.28
C MET A 159 12.32 4.31 29.51
N LEU A 160 11.93 4.06 30.77
CA LEU A 160 10.94 3.02 31.07
C LEU A 160 9.52 3.55 30.80
N LEU A 161 8.75 2.78 30.06
CA LEU A 161 7.35 3.07 29.71
C LEU A 161 6.35 2.46 30.68
N VAL A 162 6.80 1.52 31.51
CA VAL A 162 6.00 0.85 32.54
C VAL A 162 6.62 1.07 33.91
N GLY A 163 5.79 1.35 34.92
CA GLY A 163 6.25 1.58 36.31
C GLY A 163 5.06 1.70 37.24
N GLN A 164 5.33 1.74 38.57
CA GLN A 164 4.25 1.84 39.56
C GLN A 164 3.44 3.15 39.45
N ASP A 165 4.07 4.22 38.94
CA ASP A 165 3.45 5.55 38.81
C ASP A 165 3.23 5.97 37.34
N ALA A 166 3.54 5.11 36.38
CA ALA A 166 3.39 5.42 34.95
C ALA A 166 2.23 4.64 34.36
N PRO A 167 1.16 5.32 33.85
CA PRO A 167 0.10 4.63 33.12
C PRO A 167 0.64 3.92 31.90
N PRO A 168 0.07 2.76 31.52
CA PRO A 168 0.51 1.99 30.36
C PRO A 168 0.53 2.83 29.11
N VAL A 169 1.57 2.66 28.29
CA VAL A 169 1.71 3.29 26.97
C VAL A 169 1.22 2.31 25.91
N SER A 170 0.31 2.77 25.06
CA SER A 170 -0.22 1.99 23.94
C SER A 170 0.54 2.26 22.65
N ALA A 171 1.02 3.51 22.45
CA ALA A 171 1.76 3.92 21.27
C ALA A 171 2.68 5.09 21.58
N CYS A 172 3.75 5.18 20.79
CA CYS A 172 4.72 6.29 20.82
C CYS A 172 4.71 7.00 19.47
N PHE A 173 4.84 8.32 19.47
CA PHE A 173 4.92 9.13 18.25
C PHE A 173 5.99 10.21 18.43
N ILE A 174 6.67 10.54 17.32
CA ILE A 174 7.55 11.70 17.25
C ILE A 174 6.80 12.76 16.43
N THR A 175 6.64 13.95 17.04
CA THR A 175 5.90 15.07 16.39
C THR A 175 6.74 15.73 15.30
N PRO A 176 6.13 16.53 14.41
CA PRO A 176 6.88 17.33 13.45
C PRO A 176 7.90 18.28 14.10
N ASP A 177 7.63 18.75 15.34
CA ASP A 177 8.53 19.58 16.12
C ASP A 177 9.62 18.79 16.86
N ASN A 178 9.68 17.47 16.62
CA ASN A 178 10.67 16.56 17.21
C ASN A 178 10.49 16.29 18.71
N ASP A 179 9.26 16.33 19.20
CA ASP A 179 8.92 15.90 20.55
C ASP A 179 8.35 14.49 20.58
N LEU A 180 8.47 13.83 21.71
CA LEU A 180 7.93 12.50 21.94
C LEU A 180 6.54 12.57 22.58
N ILE A 181 5.55 11.97 21.95
CA ILE A 181 4.22 11.74 22.53
C ILE A 181 4.10 10.29 22.97
N LEU A 182 3.86 10.07 24.24
CA LEU A 182 3.46 8.77 24.77
C LEU A 182 1.94 8.76 24.94
N ALA A 183 1.28 7.96 24.12
CA ALA A 183 -0.17 7.81 24.12
C ALA A 183 -0.59 6.55 24.87
N GLY A 184 -1.42 6.73 25.89
CA GLY A 184 -1.98 5.65 26.71
C GLY A 184 -3.47 5.84 26.94
N ALA A 185 -4.13 4.84 27.53
CA ALA A 185 -5.57 4.85 27.74
C ALA A 185 -6.08 6.00 28.65
N LEU A 186 -5.22 6.54 29.52
CA LEU A 186 -5.58 7.56 30.51
C LEU A 186 -5.03 8.95 30.21
N SER A 187 -3.96 9.03 29.40
CA SER A 187 -3.27 10.29 29.17
C SER A 187 -2.42 10.29 27.91
N LEU A 188 -2.25 11.49 27.35
CA LEU A 188 -1.16 11.84 26.43
C LEU A 188 -0.08 12.56 27.24
N ARG A 189 1.17 12.15 27.08
CA ARG A 189 2.32 12.76 27.74
C ARG A 189 3.31 13.20 26.68
N ARG A 190 3.66 14.49 26.68
CA ARG A 190 4.65 15.09 25.78
C ARG A 190 5.97 15.23 26.49
N TYR A 191 7.02 14.80 25.85
CA TYR A 191 8.39 14.90 26.33
C TYR A 191 9.26 15.59 25.29
N ASP A 192 10.18 16.41 25.72
CA ASP A 192 11.32 16.80 24.90
C ASP A 192 12.15 15.55 24.57
N LEU A 193 12.30 15.24 23.29
CA LEU A 193 12.95 14.00 22.84
C LEU A 193 14.46 13.98 23.10
N THR A 194 15.10 15.16 23.35
CA THR A 194 16.53 15.26 23.60
C THR A 194 16.86 15.07 25.07
N THR A 195 16.09 15.73 25.93
CA THR A 195 16.32 15.72 27.38
C THR A 195 15.54 14.63 28.11
N MET A 196 14.54 14.02 27.44
CA MET A 196 13.58 13.08 28.02
C MET A 196 12.80 13.66 29.19
N GLN A 197 12.67 15.01 29.27
CA GLN A 197 11.90 15.69 30.31
C GLN A 197 10.42 15.79 29.90
N LEU A 198 9.54 15.47 30.84
CA LEU A 198 8.10 15.64 30.70
C LEU A 198 7.75 17.12 30.64
N GLU A 199 7.14 17.57 29.55
CA GLU A 199 6.71 18.95 29.35
C GLU A 199 5.23 19.13 29.64
N HIS A 200 4.41 18.21 29.22
CA HIS A 200 2.96 18.34 29.29
C HIS A 200 2.26 16.99 29.45
N THR A 201 1.14 17.00 30.19
CA THR A 201 0.26 15.84 30.33
C THR A 201 -1.18 16.25 30.14
N VAL A 202 -1.87 15.52 29.25
CA VAL A 202 -3.31 15.70 28.98
C VAL A 202 -4.04 14.45 29.43
N SER A 203 -5.02 14.61 30.30
CA SER A 203 -5.90 13.49 30.67
C SER A 203 -6.86 13.16 29.56
N LEU A 204 -7.09 11.87 29.32
CA LEU A 204 -8.01 11.37 28.32
C LEU A 204 -9.26 10.81 28.99
N GLU A 205 -10.40 11.11 28.34
CA GLU A 205 -11.68 10.49 28.64
C GLU A 205 -12.00 9.39 27.61
N GLY A 206 -12.74 8.37 28.03
CA GLY A 206 -13.22 7.34 27.11
C GLY A 206 -12.24 6.22 26.78
N PHE A 207 -11.07 6.17 27.39
CA PHE A 207 -10.09 5.07 27.29
C PHE A 207 -9.79 4.63 25.84
N PRO A 208 -9.11 5.44 25.04
CA PRO A 208 -8.75 5.07 23.68
C PRO A 208 -7.93 3.79 23.65
N THR A 209 -8.30 2.90 22.72
CA THR A 209 -7.65 1.59 22.50
C THR A 209 -6.74 1.59 21.28
N TYR A 210 -6.93 2.57 20.38
CA TYR A 210 -6.12 2.77 19.21
C TYR A 210 -5.65 4.23 19.13
N PHE A 211 -4.42 4.42 18.70
CA PHE A 211 -3.83 5.71 18.37
C PHE A 211 -3.11 5.65 17.03
N GLY A 212 -3.20 6.73 16.25
CA GLY A 212 -2.45 6.97 15.04
C GLY A 212 -2.17 8.46 14.89
N MET A 213 -1.12 8.83 14.17
CA MET A 213 -0.76 10.24 13.98
C MET A 213 -0.52 10.54 12.50
N THR A 214 -1.04 11.67 12.04
CA THR A 214 -0.75 12.17 10.70
C THR A 214 0.65 12.77 10.63
N SER A 215 1.21 12.91 9.42
CA SER A 215 2.49 13.60 9.19
C SER A 215 2.51 15.07 9.65
N HIS A 216 1.33 15.69 9.85
CA HIS A 216 1.19 17.07 10.30
C HIS A 216 0.98 17.19 11.82
N GLY A 217 1.13 16.11 12.57
CA GLY A 217 1.03 16.12 14.03
C GLY A 217 -0.42 16.07 14.57
N ILE A 218 -1.40 15.65 13.78
CA ILE A 218 -2.75 15.37 14.31
C ILE A 218 -2.82 13.95 14.80
N LEU A 219 -2.96 13.80 16.12
CA LEU A 219 -3.14 12.51 16.78
C LEU A 219 -4.61 12.11 16.77
N TRP A 220 -4.87 10.92 16.29
CA TRP A 220 -6.16 10.26 16.29
C TRP A 220 -6.23 9.24 17.41
N GLY A 221 -7.24 9.29 18.23
CA GLY A 221 -7.57 8.26 19.21
C GLY A 221 -8.95 7.69 18.97
N SER A 222 -9.13 6.40 19.17
CA SER A 222 -10.42 5.74 19.04
C SER A 222 -10.75 4.89 20.24
N SER A 223 -12.01 4.96 20.68
CA SER A 223 -12.58 4.19 21.77
C SER A 223 -14.03 3.83 21.49
N HIS A 224 -14.68 3.12 22.39
CA HIS A 224 -16.12 2.89 22.35
C HIS A 224 -16.94 4.19 22.49
N SER A 225 -16.34 5.25 22.98
CA SER A 225 -16.98 6.58 23.09
C SER A 225 -16.86 7.40 21.80
N GLY A 226 -16.20 6.87 20.77
CA GLY A 226 -15.96 7.50 19.48
C GLY A 226 -14.51 7.86 19.21
N ILE A 227 -14.31 8.82 18.30
CA ILE A 227 -13.00 9.34 17.90
C ILE A 227 -12.68 10.60 18.68
N MET A 228 -11.41 10.77 19.03
CA MET A 228 -10.83 12.04 19.47
C MET A 228 -9.73 12.48 18.51
N LEU A 229 -9.57 13.78 18.34
CA LEU A 229 -8.49 14.39 17.58
C LEU A 229 -7.75 15.38 18.47
N TYR A 230 -6.42 15.27 18.48
CA TYR A 230 -5.55 16.16 19.26
C TYR A 230 -4.44 16.70 18.36
N ASP A 231 -4.35 18.02 18.29
CA ASP A 231 -3.29 18.71 17.55
C ASP A 231 -2.07 18.88 18.46
N THR A 232 -0.99 18.20 18.11
CA THR A 232 0.26 18.24 18.88
C THR A 232 0.97 19.59 18.76
N ASN A 233 0.75 20.34 17.66
CA ASN A 233 1.38 21.65 17.46
C ASN A 233 0.77 22.73 18.37
N THR A 234 -0.55 22.69 18.53
CA THR A 234 -1.26 23.64 19.43
C THR A 234 -1.50 23.08 20.82
N SER A 235 -1.15 21.82 21.06
CA SER A 235 -1.39 21.09 22.32
C SER A 235 -2.85 21.15 22.77
N SER A 236 -3.79 21.01 21.84
CA SER A 236 -5.21 21.12 22.10
C SER A 236 -6.06 20.09 21.35
N PHE A 237 -7.22 19.74 21.92
CA PHE A 237 -8.21 18.95 21.19
C PHE A 237 -8.86 19.78 20.10
N ILE A 238 -9.09 19.14 18.97
CA ILE A 238 -9.82 19.72 17.83
C ILE A 238 -11.13 18.98 17.63
N ASP A 239 -12.10 19.69 17.02
CA ASP A 239 -13.42 19.14 16.77
C ASP A 239 -13.36 17.98 15.78
N VAL A 240 -14.00 16.88 16.14
CA VAL A 240 -14.17 15.74 15.23
C VAL A 240 -15.19 16.09 14.16
N PRO A 241 -14.88 15.94 12.87
CA PRO A 241 -15.80 16.21 11.79
C PRO A 241 -17.14 15.52 11.97
N SER A 242 -18.23 16.24 11.68
CA SER A 242 -19.60 15.76 11.95
C SER A 242 -19.94 14.46 11.24
N VAL A 243 -19.29 14.18 10.09
CA VAL A 243 -19.49 12.96 9.30
C VAL A 243 -19.26 11.69 10.11
N PHE A 244 -18.33 11.72 11.08
CA PHE A 244 -18.06 10.57 11.95
C PHE A 244 -19.21 10.29 12.93
N LYS A 245 -19.95 11.32 13.32
CA LYS A 245 -21.09 11.21 14.23
C LYS A 245 -22.40 10.92 13.51
N THR A 246 -22.53 11.40 12.28
CA THR A 246 -23.77 11.32 11.48
C THR A 246 -23.83 10.10 10.57
N HIS A 247 -22.70 9.46 10.29
CA HIS A 247 -22.66 8.28 9.43
C HIS A 247 -23.34 7.08 10.13
N PRO A 248 -24.35 6.43 9.50
CA PRO A 248 -25.22 5.46 10.17
C PRO A 248 -24.49 4.28 10.78
N ILE A 249 -23.43 3.80 10.10
CA ILE A 249 -22.67 2.63 10.56
C ILE A 249 -21.49 3.06 11.45
N PHE A 250 -20.84 4.19 11.13
CA PHE A 250 -19.64 4.61 11.83
C PHE A 250 -19.88 5.14 13.24
N SER A 251 -21.07 5.66 13.52
CA SER A 251 -21.42 6.18 14.85
C SER A 251 -21.29 5.17 15.99
N GLU A 252 -21.32 3.86 15.68
CA GLU A 252 -21.13 2.76 16.62
C GLU A 252 -19.79 2.01 16.42
N ALA A 253 -18.95 2.49 15.50
CA ALA A 253 -17.70 1.82 15.12
C ALA A 253 -16.55 2.19 16.05
N VAL A 254 -15.73 1.20 16.39
CA VAL A 254 -14.44 1.39 17.07
C VAL A 254 -13.33 1.14 16.07
N VAL A 255 -12.51 2.16 15.82
CA VAL A 255 -11.35 2.02 14.94
C VAL A 255 -10.27 1.22 15.64
N THR A 256 -9.78 0.18 14.96
CA THR A 256 -8.70 -0.68 15.45
C THR A 256 -7.38 -0.44 14.74
N TYR A 257 -7.45 0.18 13.57
CA TYR A 257 -6.28 0.54 12.78
C TYR A 257 -6.64 1.67 11.81
N ALA A 258 -5.74 2.64 11.64
CA ALA A 258 -5.86 3.68 10.63
C ALA A 258 -4.60 3.74 9.77
N HIS A 259 -4.79 3.90 8.46
CA HIS A 259 -3.72 4.13 7.51
C HIS A 259 -3.86 5.53 6.90
N PHE A 260 -2.85 6.36 7.14
CA PHE A 260 -2.76 7.72 6.61
C PHE A 260 -2.06 7.65 5.25
N SER A 261 -2.82 7.31 4.21
CA SER A 261 -2.28 7.10 2.85
C SER A 261 -1.73 8.39 2.24
N SER A 262 -2.34 9.52 2.59
CA SER A 262 -1.88 10.86 2.25
C SER A 262 -2.39 11.87 3.29
N ALA A 263 -2.04 13.15 3.14
CA ALA A 263 -2.63 14.21 3.96
C ALA A 263 -4.16 14.31 3.82
N ARG A 264 -4.70 13.85 2.69
CA ARG A 264 -6.13 13.92 2.35
C ARG A 264 -6.89 12.64 2.72
N VAL A 265 -6.33 11.46 2.40
CA VAL A 265 -7.05 10.18 2.45
C VAL A 265 -6.61 9.34 3.62
N ILE A 266 -7.56 8.94 4.46
CA ILE A 266 -7.34 8.09 5.63
C ILE A 266 -8.26 6.87 5.51
N TYR A 267 -7.68 5.69 5.60
CA TYR A 267 -8.41 4.42 5.69
C TYR A 267 -8.55 4.04 7.17
N LEU A 268 -9.76 3.74 7.59
CA LEU A 268 -10.11 3.42 8.97
C LEU A 268 -10.68 2.01 9.04
N ASN A 269 -9.92 1.07 9.58
CA ASN A 269 -10.40 -0.28 9.84
C ASN A 269 -11.06 -0.34 11.21
N THR A 270 -12.23 -0.97 11.29
CA THR A 270 -13.02 -1.01 12.51
C THR A 270 -13.14 -2.45 13.05
N GLU A 271 -13.48 -2.58 14.32
CA GLU A 271 -13.59 -3.88 14.99
C GLU A 271 -14.64 -4.79 14.34
N LYS A 272 -15.80 -4.23 13.97
CA LYS A 272 -16.99 -5.01 13.55
C LYS A 272 -17.56 -4.62 12.20
N HIS A 273 -17.26 -3.42 11.72
CA HIS A 273 -17.91 -2.84 10.56
C HIS A 273 -17.02 -2.77 9.31
N GLY A 274 -15.81 -3.34 9.36
CA GLY A 274 -14.89 -3.34 8.23
C GLY A 274 -14.24 -1.98 7.96
N LEU A 275 -14.00 -1.68 6.68
CA LEU A 275 -13.18 -0.56 6.25
C LEU A 275 -14.02 0.65 5.85
N PHE A 276 -13.54 1.82 6.26
CA PHE A 276 -14.02 3.14 5.85
C PHE A 276 -12.90 3.92 5.19
N VAL A 277 -13.25 4.82 4.30
CA VAL A 277 -12.34 5.84 3.75
C VAL A 277 -12.88 7.23 4.11
N TYR A 278 -12.01 8.04 4.68
CA TYR A 278 -12.26 9.44 4.99
C TYR A 278 -11.43 10.33 4.06
N ASP A 279 -12.10 11.23 3.36
CA ASP A 279 -11.50 12.30 2.58
C ASP A 279 -11.60 13.59 3.37
N SER A 280 -10.45 14.15 3.77
CA SER A 280 -10.42 15.33 4.63
C SER A 280 -10.74 16.64 3.89
N GLU A 281 -10.50 16.70 2.58
CA GLU A 281 -10.82 17.89 1.77
C GLU A 281 -12.32 17.97 1.45
N GLU A 282 -12.91 16.86 1.05
CA GLU A 282 -14.33 16.77 0.75
C GLU A 282 -15.19 16.61 2.02
N ASN A 283 -14.54 16.33 3.15
CA ASN A 283 -15.19 15.99 4.42
C ASN A 283 -16.23 14.89 4.24
N THR A 284 -15.87 13.83 3.51
CA THR A 284 -16.74 12.69 3.25
C THR A 284 -16.18 11.43 3.91
N LEU A 285 -17.09 10.61 4.44
CA LEU A 285 -16.79 9.30 5.02
C LEU A 285 -17.62 8.26 4.28
N LYS A 286 -16.97 7.26 3.69
CA LYS A 286 -17.64 6.18 2.94
C LYS A 286 -17.31 4.83 3.56
N HIS A 287 -18.32 3.99 3.67
CA HIS A 287 -18.16 2.60 4.08
C HIS A 287 -17.90 1.69 2.87
N GLN A 288 -17.15 0.61 3.05
CA GLN A 288 -16.79 -0.33 1.99
C GLN A 288 -17.97 -0.95 1.21
N SER A 289 -19.19 -0.94 1.76
CA SER A 289 -20.41 -1.41 1.07
C SER A 289 -21.12 -0.32 0.26
N GLU A 290 -20.65 0.92 0.32
CA GLU A 290 -21.30 2.03 -0.35
C GLU A 290 -20.80 2.21 -1.79
N ASN A 291 -21.70 2.67 -2.66
CA ASN A 291 -21.33 3.03 -4.02
C ASN A 291 -20.29 4.17 -4.01
N GLY A 292 -19.23 3.99 -4.80
CA GLY A 292 -18.13 4.96 -4.88
C GLY A 292 -17.07 4.78 -3.78
N PHE A 293 -17.05 3.65 -3.08
CA PHE A 293 -15.86 3.22 -2.36
C PHE A 293 -14.76 2.90 -3.40
N PRO A 294 -13.50 3.30 -3.18
CA PRO A 294 -12.48 3.29 -4.24
C PRO A 294 -12.08 1.90 -4.74
N PHE A 295 -12.38 0.83 -4.00
CA PHE A 295 -12.04 -0.55 -4.37
C PHE A 295 -12.91 -1.55 -3.62
N GLN A 296 -12.88 -2.81 -4.09
CA GLN A 296 -13.55 -3.89 -3.36
C GLN A 296 -12.65 -4.39 -2.23
N VAL A 297 -13.22 -4.46 -1.03
CA VAL A 297 -12.52 -4.96 0.16
C VAL A 297 -12.92 -6.41 0.38
N PRO A 298 -11.97 -7.34 0.47
CA PRO A 298 -12.29 -8.72 0.83
C PRO A 298 -12.86 -8.77 2.27
N HIS A 299 -13.75 -9.72 2.52
CA HIS A 299 -14.31 -9.98 3.86
C HIS A 299 -13.27 -10.68 4.75
N VAL A 300 -12.22 -9.96 5.13
CA VAL A 300 -11.10 -10.48 5.92
C VAL A 300 -10.73 -9.49 7.02
N LYS A 301 -10.10 -10.01 8.06
CA LYS A 301 -9.54 -9.16 9.10
C LYS A 301 -8.25 -8.51 8.62
N ILE A 302 -8.27 -7.19 8.42
CA ILE A 302 -7.11 -6.39 8.05
C ILE A 302 -6.19 -6.25 9.26
N THR A 303 -4.89 -6.44 9.05
CA THR A 303 -3.85 -6.33 10.08
C THR A 303 -3.01 -5.07 9.93
N CYS A 304 -2.67 -4.71 8.68
CA CYS A 304 -1.86 -3.54 8.37
C CYS A 304 -2.15 -3.06 6.94
N MET A 305 -1.79 -1.82 6.65
CA MET A 305 -1.83 -1.23 5.32
C MET A 305 -0.55 -0.45 5.06
N TYR A 306 -0.18 -0.32 3.81
CA TYR A 306 0.99 0.43 3.38
C TYR A 306 0.73 1.04 2.01
N THR A 307 1.13 2.29 1.79
CA THR A 307 1.11 2.92 0.47
C THR A 307 2.55 3.02 -0.03
N ASP A 308 2.84 2.37 -1.16
CA ASP A 308 4.17 2.38 -1.76
C ASP A 308 4.46 3.72 -2.48
N VAL A 309 5.69 3.90 -2.96
CA VAL A 309 6.10 5.14 -3.66
C VAL A 309 5.33 5.38 -4.96
N HIS A 310 4.69 4.37 -5.53
CA HIS A 310 3.85 4.48 -6.72
C HIS A 310 2.39 4.79 -6.40
N GLY A 311 2.05 4.87 -5.09
CA GLY A 311 0.70 5.11 -4.61
C GLY A 311 -0.19 3.87 -4.56
N ASN A 312 0.35 2.67 -4.78
CA ASN A 312 -0.41 1.44 -4.62
C ASN A 312 -0.65 1.16 -3.13
N LEU A 313 -1.87 0.77 -2.79
CA LEU A 313 -2.24 0.42 -1.43
C LEU A 313 -2.12 -1.09 -1.20
N TRP A 314 -1.23 -1.48 -0.31
CA TRP A 314 -1.02 -2.86 0.13
C TRP A 314 -1.84 -3.10 1.40
N ILE A 315 -2.66 -4.14 1.41
CA ILE A 315 -3.56 -4.49 2.51
C ILE A 315 -3.18 -5.86 3.04
N GLY A 316 -2.58 -5.91 4.22
CA GLY A 316 -2.23 -7.16 4.91
C GLY A 316 -3.42 -7.71 5.67
N THR A 317 -3.55 -9.03 5.68
CA THR A 317 -4.66 -9.73 6.32
C THR A 317 -4.19 -10.73 7.38
N TYR A 318 -5.14 -11.17 8.20
CA TYR A 318 -4.86 -12.11 9.27
C TYR A 318 -4.60 -13.55 8.76
N ASP A 319 -5.25 -13.95 7.67
CA ASP A 319 -5.29 -15.36 7.22
C ASP A 319 -5.32 -15.57 5.69
N GLN A 320 -5.30 -14.48 4.89
CA GLN A 320 -5.35 -14.56 3.42
C GLN A 320 -4.18 -13.85 2.73
N GLY A 321 -3.05 -13.66 3.43
CA GLY A 321 -1.91 -12.97 2.87
C GLY A 321 -2.17 -11.48 2.69
N TYR A 322 -2.03 -10.95 1.48
CA TYR A 322 -2.24 -9.54 1.20
C TYR A 322 -3.01 -9.31 -0.10
N HIS A 323 -3.55 -8.11 -0.23
CA HIS A 323 -4.18 -7.59 -1.44
C HIS A 323 -3.51 -6.29 -1.87
N ILE A 324 -3.49 -6.01 -3.18
CA ILE A 324 -2.95 -4.77 -3.72
C ILE A 324 -4.07 -4.03 -4.45
N VAL A 325 -4.23 -2.75 -4.10
CA VAL A 325 -5.04 -1.81 -4.85
C VAL A 325 -4.10 -0.91 -5.64
N TYR A 326 -4.10 -1.07 -6.94
CA TYR A 326 -3.18 -0.33 -7.80
C TYR A 326 -3.67 1.09 -8.06
N SER A 327 -2.81 2.09 -7.85
CA SER A 327 -3.12 3.52 -8.06
C SER A 327 -3.47 3.84 -9.52
N TYR A 328 -2.97 3.05 -10.47
CA TYR A 328 -3.23 3.26 -11.90
C TYR A 328 -4.59 2.70 -12.37
N GLN A 329 -5.35 1.99 -11.51
CA GLN A 329 -6.71 1.56 -11.87
C GLN A 329 -7.62 2.76 -12.17
N GLU A 330 -7.36 3.91 -11.56
CA GLU A 330 -8.04 5.17 -11.91
C GLU A 330 -7.58 5.75 -13.26
N ARG A 331 -6.37 5.42 -13.72
CA ARG A 331 -5.84 5.88 -15.02
C ARG A 331 -6.34 5.05 -16.19
N PHE A 332 -6.68 3.81 -15.95
CA PHE A 332 -7.38 2.97 -16.94
C PHE A 332 -8.87 3.10 -16.67
N ASN A 333 -9.43 4.24 -17.11
CA ASN A 333 -10.86 4.47 -17.06
C ASN A 333 -11.52 3.32 -17.82
N ASN A 334 -12.14 2.40 -17.09
CA ASN A 334 -12.82 1.24 -17.65
C ASN A 334 -14.20 1.67 -18.17
N ASP A 335 -14.27 2.87 -18.79
CA ASP A 335 -15.51 3.50 -19.28
C ASP A 335 -16.20 2.70 -20.38
N GLY A 336 -15.86 1.43 -20.51
CA GLY A 336 -16.61 0.47 -21.29
C GLY A 336 -16.74 0.77 -22.81
N TRP A 337 -16.49 2.02 -23.25
CA TRP A 337 -16.68 2.44 -24.62
C TRP A 337 -15.69 1.75 -25.57
N LEU A 338 -14.41 1.56 -25.18
CA LEU A 338 -13.44 0.80 -25.97
C LEU A 338 -13.88 -0.67 -26.09
N LYS A 339 -14.38 -1.23 -25.00
CA LYS A 339 -14.95 -2.58 -24.98
C LYS A 339 -16.24 -2.66 -25.78
N LEU A 340 -17.08 -1.65 -25.74
CA LEU A 340 -18.30 -1.57 -26.55
C LEU A 340 -17.96 -1.40 -28.04
N SER A 341 -16.97 -0.58 -28.37
CA SER A 341 -16.59 -0.27 -29.75
C SER A 341 -15.78 -1.39 -30.41
N LEU A 342 -14.84 -1.99 -29.68
CA LEU A 342 -14.07 -3.15 -30.17
C LEU A 342 -14.81 -4.48 -30.00
N GLY A 343 -15.77 -4.56 -29.07
CA GLY A 343 -16.55 -5.75 -28.80
C GLY A 343 -15.67 -6.96 -28.43
N LYS A 344 -15.82 -8.06 -29.17
CA LYS A 344 -15.03 -9.31 -29.01
C LYS A 344 -13.81 -9.40 -29.93
N LYS A 345 -13.38 -8.29 -30.53
CA LYS A 345 -12.25 -8.27 -31.45
C LYS A 345 -10.95 -8.51 -30.71
N SER A 346 -10.08 -9.31 -31.29
CA SER A 346 -8.74 -9.56 -30.73
C SER A 346 -7.81 -8.44 -31.17
N VAL A 347 -7.36 -7.61 -30.24
CA VAL A 347 -6.34 -6.58 -30.47
C VAL A 347 -4.98 -7.26 -30.59
N ILE A 348 -4.21 -6.92 -31.62
CA ILE A 348 -2.87 -7.46 -31.87
C ILE A 348 -1.79 -6.44 -31.49
N SER A 349 -1.98 -5.18 -31.90
CA SER A 349 -1.01 -4.13 -31.67
C SER A 349 -1.70 -2.80 -31.44
N VAL A 350 -1.09 -1.96 -30.61
CA VAL A 350 -1.54 -0.60 -30.34
C VAL A 350 -0.32 0.32 -30.34
N ASP A 351 -0.45 1.51 -30.95
CA ASP A 351 0.52 2.57 -30.86
C ASP A 351 -0.18 3.93 -30.80
N CYS A 352 0.51 5.00 -30.43
CA CYS A 352 -0.10 6.33 -30.33
C CYS A 352 0.71 7.37 -31.12
N ASP A 353 -0.01 8.35 -31.70
CA ASP A 353 0.60 9.50 -32.35
C ASP A 353 0.71 10.71 -31.41
N SER A 354 1.37 11.77 -31.87
CA SER A 354 1.56 13.01 -31.08
C SER A 354 0.26 13.81 -30.87
N GLN A 355 -0.82 13.44 -31.55
CA GLN A 355 -2.15 14.08 -31.46
C GLN A 355 -3.11 13.35 -30.51
N ASP A 356 -2.58 12.44 -29.70
CA ASP A 356 -3.36 11.60 -28.78
C ASP A 356 -4.36 10.66 -29.48
N ASN A 357 -4.05 10.19 -30.69
CA ASN A 357 -4.81 9.12 -31.31
C ASN A 357 -4.13 7.77 -31.01
N LEU A 358 -4.93 6.81 -30.54
CA LEU A 358 -4.54 5.40 -30.47
C LEU A 358 -4.85 4.73 -31.79
N TRP A 359 -3.86 4.08 -32.36
CA TRP A 359 -3.97 3.24 -33.55
C TRP A 359 -3.99 1.79 -33.12
N ILE A 360 -5.04 1.05 -33.48
CA ILE A 360 -5.33 -0.28 -32.94
C ILE A 360 -5.49 -1.24 -34.09
N SER A 361 -4.58 -2.20 -34.23
CA SER A 361 -4.76 -3.30 -35.19
C SER A 361 -5.48 -4.48 -34.52
N THR A 362 -6.37 -5.10 -35.26
CA THR A 362 -7.18 -6.23 -34.79
C THR A 362 -6.99 -7.42 -35.68
N LEU A 363 -7.11 -8.63 -35.12
CA LEU A 363 -7.12 -9.87 -35.87
C LEU A 363 -8.42 -9.98 -36.70
N MET A 364 -8.31 -10.07 -38.01
CA MET A 364 -9.39 -10.28 -38.95
C MET A 364 -10.47 -9.17 -39.04
N ASP A 365 -10.20 -7.97 -38.50
CA ASP A 365 -11.19 -6.89 -38.57
C ASP A 365 -10.58 -5.48 -38.83
N GLY A 366 -9.31 -5.42 -39.15
CA GLY A 366 -8.66 -4.23 -39.66
C GLY A 366 -8.08 -3.28 -38.62
N LEU A 367 -7.88 -2.03 -39.05
CA LEU A 367 -7.27 -0.95 -38.28
C LEU A 367 -8.32 0.01 -37.74
N TYR A 368 -8.15 0.42 -36.51
CA TYR A 368 -8.98 1.41 -35.84
C TYR A 368 -8.16 2.57 -35.33
N ARG A 369 -8.75 3.76 -35.32
CA ARG A 369 -8.23 4.94 -34.67
C ARG A 369 -9.18 5.37 -33.57
N TYR A 370 -8.64 5.68 -32.39
CA TYR A 370 -9.36 6.29 -31.31
C TYR A 370 -8.68 7.60 -30.87
N ASN A 371 -9.42 8.71 -30.93
CA ASN A 371 -8.94 9.97 -30.41
C ASN A 371 -9.27 10.09 -28.92
N LEU A 372 -8.23 10.19 -28.07
CA LEU A 372 -8.34 10.25 -26.62
C LEU A 372 -9.07 11.51 -26.13
N LYS A 373 -8.94 12.65 -26.82
CA LYS A 373 -9.55 13.90 -26.43
C LYS A 373 -11.01 13.99 -26.87
N GLU A 374 -11.28 13.62 -28.10
CA GLU A 374 -12.61 13.72 -28.71
C GLU A 374 -13.49 12.51 -28.40
N GLN A 375 -12.90 11.45 -27.86
CA GLN A 375 -13.54 10.17 -27.61
C GLN A 375 -14.22 9.57 -28.88
N MET A 376 -13.63 9.85 -30.05
CA MET A 376 -14.11 9.37 -31.32
C MET A 376 -13.37 8.09 -31.71
N PHE A 377 -14.14 7.10 -32.18
CA PHE A 377 -13.65 5.80 -32.57
C PHE A 377 -14.04 5.51 -34.02
N ASP A 378 -13.04 5.38 -34.91
CA ASP A 378 -13.21 5.21 -36.33
C ASP A 378 -12.51 3.92 -36.80
N LYS A 379 -13.17 3.17 -37.68
CA LYS A 379 -12.52 2.12 -38.50
C LYS A 379 -11.86 2.78 -39.70
N ILE A 380 -10.58 2.49 -39.92
CA ILE A 380 -9.81 3.03 -41.04
C ILE A 380 -10.06 2.15 -42.28
N ASP A 381 -10.46 2.78 -43.37
CA ASP A 381 -10.57 2.09 -44.66
C ASP A 381 -9.16 1.90 -45.24
N LEU A 382 -8.79 0.65 -45.42
CA LEU A 382 -7.49 0.25 -45.98
C LEU A 382 -7.58 -0.10 -47.48
N ALA A 383 -8.72 0.17 -48.12
CA ALA A 383 -8.88 -0.09 -49.56
C ALA A 383 -7.84 0.70 -50.39
N GLY A 384 -6.99 -0.01 -51.13
CA GLY A 384 -5.95 0.57 -51.96
C GLY A 384 -4.64 0.97 -51.24
N VAL A 385 -4.53 0.69 -49.95
CA VAL A 385 -3.30 0.93 -49.20
C VAL A 385 -2.23 -0.12 -49.54
N PHE A 386 -2.64 -1.35 -49.79
CA PHE A 386 -1.75 -2.44 -50.16
C PHE A 386 -1.58 -2.59 -51.68
N PRO A 387 -0.37 -2.88 -52.17
CA PRO A 387 -0.07 -2.88 -53.61
C PRO A 387 -0.89 -3.86 -54.45
N ASN A 388 -1.42 -4.93 -53.87
CA ASN A 388 -2.09 -6.01 -54.57
C ASN A 388 -3.61 -5.85 -54.63
N GLY A 389 -4.19 -4.78 -54.05
CA GLY A 389 -5.63 -4.52 -54.08
C GLY A 389 -6.48 -5.54 -53.32
N GLU A 390 -5.88 -6.41 -52.53
CA GLU A 390 -6.57 -7.34 -51.66
C GLU A 390 -7.12 -6.64 -50.45
N ASN A 391 -8.32 -6.97 -50.05
CA ASN A 391 -8.96 -6.42 -48.87
C ASN A 391 -8.36 -7.12 -47.64
N THR A 392 -7.39 -6.46 -46.96
CA THR A 392 -6.50 -7.07 -45.99
C THR A 392 -6.93 -6.83 -44.57
N ASP A 393 -8.18 -6.47 -44.31
CA ASP A 393 -8.73 -6.38 -42.94
C ASP A 393 -8.44 -7.63 -42.09
N SER A 394 -8.21 -8.77 -42.74
CA SER A 394 -7.97 -10.07 -42.10
C SER A 394 -6.53 -10.37 -41.72
N ASP A 395 -5.54 -9.59 -42.21
CA ASP A 395 -4.15 -10.01 -42.20
C ASP A 395 -3.23 -8.95 -41.55
N LEU A 396 -3.76 -8.02 -40.76
CA LEU A 396 -2.95 -7.05 -40.02
C LEU A 396 -2.27 -7.69 -38.81
N PHE A 397 -0.95 -7.39 -38.64
CA PHE A 397 -0.16 -7.89 -37.51
C PHE A 397 0.31 -6.80 -36.59
N LEU A 398 0.90 -5.71 -37.12
CA LEU A 398 1.45 -4.64 -36.31
C LEU A 398 0.99 -3.29 -36.83
N VAL A 399 0.81 -2.35 -35.91
CA VAL A 399 0.76 -0.92 -36.18
C VAL A 399 1.91 -0.26 -35.44
N PHE A 400 2.57 0.70 -36.08
CA PHE A 400 3.65 1.48 -35.50
C PHE A 400 3.53 2.92 -36.01
N VAL A 401 3.72 3.89 -35.10
CA VAL A 401 3.72 5.32 -35.42
C VAL A 401 5.15 5.83 -35.28
N ASP A 402 5.69 6.43 -36.36
CA ASP A 402 7.04 6.98 -36.30
C ASP A 402 7.09 8.41 -35.71
N ALA A 403 8.29 8.92 -35.49
CA ALA A 403 8.50 10.24 -34.91
C ALA A 403 7.95 11.42 -35.77
N ALA A 404 7.51 11.16 -37.00
CA ALA A 404 6.86 12.11 -37.89
C ALA A 404 5.34 11.89 -37.99
N ASP A 405 4.77 11.15 -37.07
CA ASP A 405 3.35 10.76 -37.02
C ASP A 405 2.85 9.96 -38.24
N LYS A 406 3.76 9.26 -38.92
CA LYS A 406 3.37 8.34 -39.97
C LYS A 406 3.01 7.00 -39.35
N VAL A 407 1.85 6.52 -39.73
CA VAL A 407 1.33 5.23 -39.30
C VAL A 407 1.79 4.14 -40.27
N TRP A 408 2.56 3.22 -39.78
CA TRP A 408 3.04 2.04 -40.50
C TRP A 408 2.25 0.83 -40.06
N ILE A 409 1.78 0.07 -41.00
CA ILE A 409 1.03 -1.17 -40.77
C ILE A 409 1.69 -2.32 -41.50
N THR A 410 1.73 -3.48 -40.85
CA THR A 410 2.22 -4.71 -41.46
C THR A 410 1.10 -5.70 -41.54
N GLY A 411 1.08 -6.48 -42.64
CA GLY A 411 0.08 -7.50 -42.85
C GLY A 411 0.64 -8.66 -43.68
N GLY A 412 -0.19 -9.64 -44.00
CA GLY A 412 0.21 -10.78 -44.82
C GLY A 412 0.63 -10.43 -46.26
N GLY A 413 0.29 -9.22 -46.73
CA GLY A 413 0.69 -8.68 -48.04
C GLY A 413 1.95 -7.80 -48.03
N GLY A 414 2.60 -7.57 -46.88
CA GLY A 414 3.78 -6.73 -46.75
C GLY A 414 3.62 -5.57 -45.71
N VAL A 415 4.38 -4.50 -45.93
CA VAL A 415 4.36 -3.27 -45.13
C VAL A 415 3.85 -2.11 -45.96
#